data_dd4b6d6f2e5aa0ae8302879d65b7e53b
#
_entry.id   dd4b6d6f2e5aa0ae8302879d65b7e53b
#
_cell.length_a   1.000
_cell.length_b   1.000
_cell.length_c   1.000
_cell.angle_alpha   90.00
_cell.angle_beta   90.00
_cell.angle_gamma   90.00
#
_symmetry.space_group_name_H-M   'P 1'
#
loop_
_entity.id
_entity.type
_entity.pdbx_description
1 polymer ?
#
loop_
_entity_poly.entity_id
_entity_poly.type
_entity_poly.pdbx_seq_one_letter_code
_entity_poly.pdbx_strand_id
1 'polypeptide(L)'
;MAKLADYYICDLLYTDEGYVILDEDEVHPNTYEDNDEYIKEFWGEYPFIGKFPVMYRGKLVDALVFKDFEQYFGVFKDEGKCMKDYIVVKDYVCEPDRKPEVVAQFDTREKAEEYSLQHEGLYWVYEMSNEW
;
A
#
# COMPACT_ATOMS: atom_id res chain seq x y z
N MET A 1 25.63 15.40 -6.03
CA MET A 1 25.58 13.98 -5.64
C MET A 1 24.17 13.43 -5.88
N ALA A 2 24.09 12.26 -6.48
CA ALA A 2 22.81 11.59 -6.64
C ALA A 2 22.31 11.10 -5.28
N LYS A 3 21.01 11.28 -5.03
CA LYS A 3 20.35 10.75 -3.85
C LYS A 3 20.23 9.24 -4.00
N LEU A 4 20.51 8.50 -2.94
CA LEU A 4 20.37 7.05 -2.92
C LEU A 4 19.06 6.66 -2.25
N ALA A 5 18.47 5.57 -2.70
CA ALA A 5 17.27 5.00 -2.13
C ALA A 5 17.34 3.48 -2.14
N ASP A 6 16.63 2.85 -1.21
CA ASP A 6 16.50 1.41 -1.19
C ASP A 6 15.35 0.99 -2.10
N TYR A 7 15.67 0.17 -3.08
CA TYR A 7 14.70 -0.46 -3.97
C TYR A 7 14.58 -1.94 -3.62
N TYR A 8 13.38 -2.46 -3.74
CA TYR A 8 13.07 -3.86 -3.48
C TYR A 8 12.78 -4.56 -4.79
N ILE A 9 13.36 -5.73 -4.94
CA ILE A 9 13.21 -6.56 -6.16
C ILE A 9 12.43 -7.81 -5.79
N CYS A 10 11.40 -8.12 -6.56
CA CYS A 10 10.55 -9.28 -6.31
C CYS A 10 10.04 -9.91 -7.59
N ASP A 11 9.78 -11.21 -7.53
CA ASP A 11 9.11 -11.92 -8.60
C ASP A 11 7.61 -11.63 -8.55
N LEU A 12 7.02 -11.41 -9.73
CA LEU A 12 5.61 -11.07 -9.87
C LEU A 12 4.86 -12.13 -10.66
N LEU A 13 3.59 -12.31 -10.31
CA LEU A 13 2.64 -13.10 -11.08
C LEU A 13 1.61 -12.15 -11.68
N TYR A 14 1.36 -12.27 -12.98
CA TYR A 14 0.29 -11.52 -13.64
C TYR A 14 -1.04 -12.25 -13.46
N THR A 15 -2.02 -11.54 -12.93
CA THR A 15 -3.37 -12.07 -12.71
C THR A 15 -4.41 -11.17 -13.38
N ASP A 16 -5.65 -11.61 -13.42
CA ASP A 16 -6.78 -10.80 -13.94
C ASP A 16 -6.96 -9.49 -13.15
N GLU A 17 -6.47 -9.45 -11.91
CA GLU A 17 -6.52 -8.28 -11.04
C GLU A 17 -5.24 -7.44 -11.07
N GLY A 18 -4.27 -7.82 -11.88
CA GLY A 18 -2.98 -7.14 -12.01
C GLY A 18 -1.81 -7.97 -11.54
N TYR A 19 -0.70 -7.31 -11.23
CA TYR A 19 0.51 -7.98 -10.76
C TYR A 19 0.47 -8.18 -9.25
N VAL A 20 0.86 -9.38 -8.81
CA VAL A 20 0.97 -9.71 -7.38
C VAL A 20 2.36 -10.27 -7.09
N ILE A 21 2.86 -10.04 -5.88
CA ILE A 21 4.16 -10.56 -5.44
C ILE A 21 4.01 -12.04 -5.13
N LEU A 22 4.87 -12.87 -5.74
CA LEU A 22 4.84 -14.32 -5.55
C LEU A 22 5.24 -14.72 -4.13
N ASP A 23 6.31 -14.13 -3.60
CA ASP A 23 6.80 -14.44 -2.27
C ASP A 23 7.38 -13.18 -1.62
N GLU A 24 6.66 -12.63 -0.66
CA GLU A 24 7.10 -11.44 0.06
C GLU A 24 8.35 -11.68 0.90
N ASP A 25 8.61 -12.92 1.30
CA ASP A 25 9.80 -13.26 2.08
C ASP A 25 11.08 -13.27 1.25
N GLU A 26 10.95 -13.37 -0.07
CA GLU A 26 12.08 -13.33 -1.01
C GLU A 26 12.38 -11.91 -1.52
N VAL A 27 11.68 -10.90 -1.03
CA VAL A 27 11.93 -9.51 -1.40
C VAL A 27 13.13 -8.99 -0.62
N HIS A 28 14.18 -8.57 -1.36
CA HIS A 28 15.40 -8.06 -0.74
C HIS A 28 15.68 -6.62 -1.16
N PRO A 29 16.10 -5.74 -0.22
CA PRO A 29 16.46 -4.37 -0.56
C PRO A 29 17.85 -4.31 -1.19
N ASN A 30 17.99 -3.44 -2.18
CA ASN A 30 19.27 -3.02 -2.75
C ASN A 30 19.28 -1.51 -2.90
N THR A 31 20.43 -0.89 -2.71
CA THR A 31 20.57 0.55 -2.80
C THR A 31 20.98 0.97 -4.21
N TYR A 32 20.20 1.86 -4.80
CA TYR A 32 20.44 2.44 -6.12
C TYR A 32 20.26 3.97 -6.07
N GLU A 33 20.59 4.66 -7.16
CA GLU A 33 20.20 6.06 -7.30
C GLU A 33 18.67 6.18 -7.30
N ASP A 34 18.16 7.17 -6.58
CA ASP A 34 16.70 7.44 -6.49
C ASP A 34 16.21 8.07 -7.79
N ASN A 35 16.19 7.27 -8.85
CA ASN A 35 15.80 7.67 -10.19
C ASN A 35 15.28 6.46 -10.97
N ASP A 36 14.02 6.52 -11.38
CA ASP A 36 13.37 5.44 -12.14
C ASP A 36 14.08 5.18 -13.47
N GLU A 37 14.61 6.22 -14.12
CA GLU A 37 15.36 6.06 -15.37
C GLU A 37 16.65 5.29 -15.17
N TYR A 38 17.33 5.51 -14.02
CA TYR A 38 18.51 4.73 -13.66
C TYR A 38 18.17 3.25 -13.50
N ILE A 39 17.05 2.94 -12.85
CA ILE A 39 16.60 1.56 -12.65
C ILE A 39 16.27 0.89 -14.00
N LYS A 40 15.62 1.61 -14.89
CA LYS A 40 15.31 1.11 -16.24
C LYS A 40 16.57 0.80 -17.03
N GLU A 41 17.60 1.63 -16.92
CA GLU A 41 18.90 1.40 -17.57
C GLU A 41 19.65 0.22 -16.94
N PHE A 42 19.61 0.11 -15.63
CA PHE A 42 20.24 -1.00 -14.90
C PHE A 42 19.70 -2.36 -15.34
N TRP A 43 18.38 -2.44 -15.54
CA TRP A 43 17.69 -3.64 -16.00
C TRP A 43 17.39 -3.60 -17.50
N GLY A 44 18.20 -2.86 -18.28
CA GLY A 44 17.95 -2.61 -19.71
C GLY A 44 17.99 -3.82 -20.61
N GLU A 45 18.54 -4.94 -20.17
CA GLU A 45 18.52 -6.21 -20.91
C GLU A 45 17.14 -6.89 -20.88
N TYR A 46 16.25 -6.45 -19.99
CA TYR A 46 14.89 -6.98 -19.88
C TYR A 46 13.88 -6.00 -20.43
N PRO A 47 12.88 -6.48 -21.20
CA PRO A 47 11.83 -5.59 -21.70
C PRO A 47 11.07 -4.91 -20.55
N PHE A 48 11.00 -3.59 -20.59
CA PHE A 48 10.23 -2.81 -19.62
C PHE A 48 8.75 -2.82 -20.02
N ILE A 49 7.89 -3.26 -19.10
CA ILE A 49 6.45 -3.39 -19.34
C ILE A 49 5.72 -2.09 -18.97
N GLY A 50 6.05 -1.52 -17.81
CA GLY A 50 5.40 -0.32 -17.31
C GLY A 50 5.50 -0.20 -15.80
N LYS A 51 4.86 0.83 -15.26
CA LYS A 51 4.78 1.07 -13.82
C LYS A 51 3.37 0.71 -13.35
N PHE A 52 3.26 -0.28 -12.46
CA PHE A 52 1.98 -0.80 -12.01
C PHE A 52 1.94 -0.88 -10.50
N PRO A 53 0.76 -0.67 -9.90
CA PRO A 53 0.60 -0.83 -8.46
C PRO A 53 0.64 -2.30 -8.06
N VAL A 54 1.38 -2.59 -6.98
CA VAL A 54 1.42 -3.93 -6.37
C VAL A 54 1.26 -3.78 -4.87
N MET A 55 0.71 -4.82 -4.24
CA MET A 55 0.54 -4.86 -2.79
C MET A 55 1.77 -5.51 -2.16
N TYR A 56 2.40 -4.80 -1.22
CA TYR A 56 3.56 -5.27 -0.46
C TYR A 56 3.33 -5.00 1.02
N ARG A 57 3.18 -6.06 1.80
CA ARG A 57 3.00 -6.02 3.27
C ARG A 57 1.94 -5.00 3.71
N GLY A 58 0.77 -5.03 3.07
CA GLY A 58 -0.32 -4.13 3.38
C GLY A 58 -0.18 -2.71 2.83
N LYS A 59 0.83 -2.45 2.01
CA LYS A 59 1.06 -1.16 1.36
C LYS A 59 0.87 -1.30 -0.15
N LEU A 60 0.29 -0.29 -0.77
CA LEU A 60 0.21 -0.21 -2.21
C LEU A 60 1.40 0.58 -2.74
N VAL A 61 2.30 -0.09 -3.47
CA VAL A 61 3.51 0.52 -4.01
C VAL A 61 3.49 0.49 -5.53
N ASP A 62 4.12 1.47 -6.16
CA ASP A 62 4.26 1.51 -7.62
C ASP A 62 5.54 0.77 -8.03
N ALA A 63 5.40 -0.34 -8.72
CA ALA A 63 6.52 -1.15 -9.16
C ALA A 63 6.82 -0.95 -10.64
N LEU A 64 8.11 -0.85 -10.97
CA LEU A 64 8.58 -0.90 -12.34
C LEU A 64 8.62 -2.38 -12.74
N VAL A 65 7.80 -2.77 -13.71
CA VAL A 65 7.63 -4.16 -14.11
C VAL A 65 8.45 -4.46 -15.35
N PHE A 66 9.23 -5.52 -15.28
CA PHE A 66 10.06 -6.02 -16.37
C PHE A 66 9.69 -7.46 -16.66
N LYS A 67 9.91 -7.88 -17.91
CA LYS A 67 9.67 -9.26 -18.33
C LYS A 67 10.97 -10.02 -18.46
N ASP A 68 11.05 -11.20 -17.84
CA ASP A 68 12.16 -12.13 -17.94
C ASP A 68 11.63 -13.47 -18.46
N PHE A 69 11.75 -13.69 -19.80
CA PHE A 69 11.16 -14.83 -20.51
C PHE A 69 9.64 -14.90 -20.29
N GLU A 70 9.15 -15.88 -19.58
CA GLU A 70 7.73 -16.04 -19.27
C GLU A 70 7.35 -15.52 -17.89
N GLN A 71 8.31 -14.94 -17.19
CA GLN A 71 8.12 -14.44 -15.83
C GLN A 71 8.19 -12.91 -15.80
N TYR A 72 7.69 -12.34 -14.72
CA TYR A 72 7.75 -10.90 -14.47
C TYR A 72 8.47 -10.66 -13.15
N PHE A 73 9.20 -9.56 -13.09
CA PHE A 73 9.73 -9.09 -11.82
C PHE A 73 9.46 -7.59 -11.69
N GLY A 74 9.37 -7.13 -10.44
CA GLY A 74 9.12 -5.73 -10.14
C GLY A 74 10.22 -5.14 -9.28
N VAL A 75 10.48 -3.86 -9.48
CA VAL A 75 11.41 -3.07 -8.68
C VAL A 75 10.65 -1.87 -8.15
N PHE A 76 10.63 -1.69 -6.82
CA PHE A 76 9.86 -0.63 -6.19
C PHE A 76 10.58 -0.08 -4.97
N LYS A 77 10.18 1.14 -4.56
CA LYS A 77 10.61 1.72 -3.28
C LYS A 77 9.54 1.43 -2.24
N ASP A 78 9.94 1.16 -0.99
CA ASP A 78 9.00 0.93 0.11
C ASP A 78 8.45 2.25 0.64
N GLU A 79 7.87 3.05 -0.25
CA GLU A 79 7.24 4.34 0.05
C GLU A 79 5.74 4.30 -0.28
N GLY A 80 5.16 3.11 -0.32
CA GLY A 80 3.77 2.93 -0.66
C GLY A 80 2.82 3.46 0.39
N LYS A 81 1.59 3.76 -0.04
CA LYS A 81 0.54 4.18 0.86
C LYS A 81 0.09 3.00 1.71
N CYS A 82 0.13 3.17 3.03
CA CYS A 82 -0.36 2.16 3.95
C CYS A 82 -1.87 2.00 3.79
N MET A 83 -2.33 0.76 3.63
CA MET A 83 -3.76 0.42 3.48
C MET A 83 -4.43 0.22 4.84
N LYS A 84 -4.09 1.05 5.81
CA LYS A 84 -4.79 1.09 7.09
C LYS A 84 -5.95 2.07 6.98
N ASP A 85 -7.11 1.60 7.36
CA ASP A 85 -8.30 2.42 7.40
C ASP A 85 -8.68 2.68 8.86
N TYR A 86 -9.24 3.86 9.08
CA TYR A 86 -9.78 4.23 10.38
C TYR A 86 -11.28 4.40 10.24
N ILE A 87 -12.04 3.72 11.09
CA ILE A 87 -13.49 3.84 11.09
C ILE A 87 -13.94 4.65 12.29
N VAL A 88 -14.98 5.46 12.08
CA VAL A 88 -15.66 6.18 13.15
C VAL A 88 -16.96 5.47 13.43
N VAL A 89 -17.15 5.07 14.69
CA VAL A 89 -18.32 4.34 15.14
C VAL A 89 -19.10 5.24 16.09
N LYS A 90 -20.39 5.40 15.81
CA LYS A 90 -21.29 6.13 16.71
C LYS A 90 -21.92 5.16 17.70
N ASP A 91 -21.79 5.47 18.99
CA ASP A 91 -22.38 4.70 20.07
C ASP A 91 -23.69 5.37 20.53
N TYR A 92 -24.71 4.54 20.76
CA TYR A 92 -26.04 4.98 21.18
C TYR A 92 -26.27 4.59 22.63
N VAL A 93 -25.63 5.30 23.56
CA VAL A 93 -25.65 4.99 24.99
C VAL A 93 -27.06 5.08 25.59
N CYS A 94 -27.92 6.00 25.08
CA CYS A 94 -29.29 6.20 25.55
C CYS A 94 -30.28 5.21 24.96
N GLU A 95 -29.87 4.38 24.04
CA GLU A 95 -30.72 3.39 23.36
C GLU A 95 -30.05 2.01 23.42
N PRO A 96 -30.24 1.26 24.55
CA PRO A 96 -29.51 -0.01 24.74
C PRO A 96 -29.82 -1.08 23.72
N ASP A 97 -30.95 -0.99 23.03
CA ASP A 97 -31.32 -1.94 21.96
C ASP A 97 -30.68 -1.62 20.62
N ARG A 98 -30.03 -0.46 20.51
CA ARG A 98 -29.41 -0.01 19.26
C ARG A 98 -27.91 -0.31 19.28
N LYS A 99 -27.46 -1.04 18.25
CA LYS A 99 -26.05 -1.41 18.11
C LYS A 99 -25.22 -0.22 17.60
N PRO A 100 -23.93 -0.15 17.97
CA PRO A 100 -23.02 0.84 17.40
C PRO A 100 -22.98 0.72 15.86
N GLU A 101 -22.94 1.88 15.20
CA GLU A 101 -22.99 1.96 13.75
C GLU A 101 -21.74 2.65 13.20
N VAL A 102 -21.15 2.09 12.16
CA VAL A 102 -20.05 2.73 11.43
C VAL A 102 -20.63 3.86 10.58
N VAL A 103 -20.24 5.10 10.89
CA VAL A 103 -20.79 6.29 10.23
C VAL A 103 -19.82 6.91 9.23
N ALA A 104 -18.51 6.62 9.33
CA ALA A 104 -17.52 7.17 8.43
C ALA A 104 -16.27 6.29 8.40
N GLN A 105 -15.49 6.42 7.31
CA GLN A 105 -14.22 5.74 7.12
C GLN A 105 -13.22 6.71 6.53
N PHE A 106 -11.98 6.70 7.05
CA PHE A 106 -10.93 7.61 6.64
C PHE A 106 -9.61 6.86 6.45
N ASP A 107 -8.73 7.44 5.67
CA ASP A 107 -7.39 6.89 5.40
C ASP A 107 -6.34 7.31 6.44
N THR A 108 -6.66 8.31 7.28
CA THR A 108 -5.78 8.76 8.37
C THR A 108 -6.55 8.89 9.67
N ARG A 109 -5.85 8.67 10.78
CA ARG A 109 -6.43 8.82 12.12
C ARG A 109 -6.83 10.26 12.40
N GLU A 110 -6.05 11.22 11.92
CA GLU A 110 -6.33 12.66 12.12
C GLU A 110 -7.67 13.04 11.53
N LYS A 111 -7.98 12.59 10.33
CA LYS A 111 -9.28 12.85 9.69
C LYS A 111 -10.42 12.20 10.45
N ALA A 112 -10.22 10.99 10.95
CA ALA A 112 -11.23 10.28 11.74
C ALA A 112 -11.51 11.01 13.05
N GLU A 113 -10.49 11.46 13.76
CA GLU A 113 -10.64 12.22 15.01
C GLU A 113 -11.30 13.57 14.78
N GLU A 114 -10.93 14.26 13.69
CA GLU A 114 -11.55 15.53 13.31
C GLU A 114 -13.06 15.36 13.07
N TYR A 115 -13.46 14.30 12.37
CA TYR A 115 -14.86 13.98 12.16
C TYR A 115 -15.60 13.80 13.50
N SER A 116 -14.99 13.08 14.43
CA SER A 116 -15.62 12.84 15.75
C SER A 116 -15.79 14.11 16.56
N LEU A 117 -14.90 15.09 16.39
CA LEU A 117 -14.98 16.38 17.08
C LEU A 117 -15.99 17.33 16.45
N GLN A 118 -16.28 17.20 15.16
CA GLN A 118 -17.23 18.06 14.44
C GLN A 118 -18.69 17.65 14.62
N HIS A 119 -18.95 16.46 15.12
CA HIS A 119 -20.30 15.91 15.29
C HIS A 119 -20.63 15.72 16.76
N GLU A 120 -21.89 16.03 17.15
CA GLU A 120 -22.38 15.79 18.50
C GLU A 120 -22.67 14.30 18.71
N GLY A 121 -22.27 13.78 19.87
CA GLY A 121 -22.51 12.40 20.27
C GLY A 121 -21.25 11.69 20.70
N LEU A 122 -21.39 10.40 21.01
CA LEU A 122 -20.28 9.55 21.36
C LEU A 122 -19.76 8.84 20.10
N TYR A 123 -18.54 9.16 19.75
CA TYR A 123 -17.87 8.58 18.60
C TYR A 123 -16.58 7.91 19.04
N TRP A 124 -16.30 6.75 18.47
CA TRP A 124 -15.07 6.00 18.71
C TRP A 124 -14.31 5.80 17.41
N VAL A 125 -13.00 5.96 17.46
CA VAL A 125 -12.12 5.76 16.30
C VAL A 125 -11.41 4.42 16.48
N TYR A 126 -11.61 3.52 15.51
CA TYR A 126 -10.95 2.20 15.48
C TYR A 126 -10.04 2.11 14.26
N GLU A 127 -8.86 1.55 14.47
CA GLU A 127 -7.93 1.24 13.40
C GLU A 127 -8.27 -0.14 12.82
N MET A 128 -8.50 -0.18 11.51
CA MET A 128 -8.66 -1.43 10.79
C MET A 128 -7.40 -1.68 9.96
N SER A 129 -6.75 -2.81 10.17
CA SER A 129 -5.58 -3.22 9.42
C SER A 129 -5.96 -4.33 8.46
N ASN A 130 -5.52 -4.23 7.19
CA ASN A 130 -5.65 -5.28 6.20
C ASN A 130 -4.46 -6.24 6.21
N GLU A 131 -3.67 -6.22 7.25
CA GLU A 131 -2.59 -7.18 7.42
C GLU A 131 -3.16 -8.56 7.74
N TRP A 132 -2.71 -9.52 6.99
CA TRP A 132 -3.09 -10.93 7.12
C TRP A 132 -1.99 -11.70 7.82
#